data_932f5000651e5b0e1d9d587cc93bef01
#
_entry.id   932f5000651e5b0e1d9d587cc93bef01
#
_cell.length_a   1.000
_cell.length_b   1.000
_cell.length_c   1.000
_cell.angle_alpha   90.00
_cell.angle_beta   90.00
_cell.angle_gamma   90.00
#
_symmetry.space_group_name_H-M   'P 1'
#
loop_
_entity.id
_entity.type
_entity.pdbx_description
1 polymer ?
#
loop_
_entity_poly.entity_id
_entity_poly.type
_entity_poly.pdbx_seq_one_letter_code
_entity_poly.pdbx_strand_id
1 'polypeptide(L)'
;MFNLNLFKNIGAPLYLFIYLIIPYSAITQTLKVDFIRNLETSLNKRDLEFIRKNFRNDERHNIPKQFSKIINDFPNSKWKIKRLESNIPHKKILRIKVSGRKIVNGEMYILESDFDYVFSVLNGKIDEGTIKNLFTTIRNDDKKIDISFKIPDKVLTGSKYDIDIILNEPLEEVIIAGAIKPHQVNSFFEQEILLEPLASGGIFKMTRAPSKPGIQIWSGIIAHPEGIITFTKSIDIVEKL
;
A
#
# COMPACT_ATOMS: atom_id res chain seq x y z
N MET A 1 -54.97 5.53 64.35
CA MET A 1 -54.14 5.34 65.57
C MET A 1 -52.70 5.53 65.15
N PHE A 2 -52.10 6.65 65.57
CA PHE A 2 -50.77 6.86 66.13
C PHE A 2 -49.60 6.29 65.34
N ASN A 3 -48.49 6.99 65.09
CA ASN A 3 -47.83 8.19 65.61
C ASN A 3 -46.70 8.50 64.68
N LEU A 4 -46.55 9.63 64.18
CA LEU A 4 -45.62 10.73 64.45
C LEU A 4 -44.33 10.36 65.22
N ASN A 5 -43.26 10.73 64.59
CA ASN A 5 -42.08 11.46 65.12
C ASN A 5 -40.78 10.90 64.56
N LEU A 6 -40.03 11.68 64.15
CA LEU A 6 -39.07 12.73 64.48
C LEU A 6 -37.70 12.47 63.84
N PHE A 7 -37.33 13.42 63.04
CA PHE A 7 -36.05 14.16 63.12
C PHE A 7 -34.74 13.42 63.14
N LYS A 8 -33.84 13.75 62.35
CA LYS A 8 -33.02 15.01 62.51
C LYS A 8 -32.04 15.07 61.35
N ASN A 9 -31.91 16.27 60.84
CA ASN A 9 -30.73 16.87 60.24
C ASN A 9 -29.44 16.08 60.41
N ILE A 10 -28.87 15.64 59.31
CA ILE A 10 -27.43 15.64 59.10
C ILE A 10 -27.23 16.09 57.67
N GLY A 11 -26.66 17.28 57.47
CA GLY A 11 -26.27 17.81 56.18
C GLY A 11 -25.30 16.85 55.50
N ALA A 12 -25.72 16.30 54.39
CA ALA A 12 -24.81 15.65 53.48
C ALA A 12 -23.98 16.72 52.75
N PRO A 13 -22.67 16.71 52.83
CA PRO A 13 -21.87 17.61 52.04
C PRO A 13 -22.09 17.22 50.54
N LEU A 14 -22.54 18.22 49.78
CA LEU A 14 -22.62 18.16 48.35
C LEU A 14 -21.19 18.01 47.82
N TYR A 15 -20.74 16.78 47.61
CA TYR A 15 -19.53 16.51 46.85
C TYR A 15 -19.80 16.91 45.42
N LEU A 16 -19.43 18.13 45.09
CA LEU A 16 -19.30 18.61 43.71
C LEU A 16 -18.15 17.81 43.09
N PHE A 17 -18.49 16.70 42.44
CA PHE A 17 -17.58 16.01 41.52
C PHE A 17 -17.35 16.95 40.34
N ILE A 18 -16.37 17.85 40.49
CA ILE A 18 -15.74 18.49 39.32
C ILE A 18 -15.05 17.37 38.55
N TYR A 19 -15.76 16.81 37.58
CA TYR A 19 -15.13 16.08 36.50
C TYR A 19 -14.24 17.10 35.78
N LEU A 20 -12.98 17.13 36.15
CA LEU A 20 -11.93 17.68 35.31
C LEU A 20 -11.97 16.87 34.02
N ILE A 21 -12.74 17.37 33.06
CA ILE A 21 -12.58 16.98 31.67
C ILE A 21 -11.19 17.49 31.29
N ILE A 22 -10.18 16.69 31.57
CA ILE A 22 -8.87 16.87 30.97
C ILE A 22 -9.13 16.67 29.50
N PRO A 23 -9.03 17.70 28.63
CA PRO A 23 -9.07 17.46 27.21
C PRO A 23 -7.91 16.50 26.96
N TYR A 24 -8.23 15.29 26.54
CA TYR A 24 -7.24 14.38 25.95
C TYR A 24 -6.75 15.12 24.70
N SER A 25 -5.80 16.02 24.91
CA SER A 25 -5.02 16.56 23.82
C SER A 25 -4.36 15.35 23.20
N ALA A 26 -4.94 14.86 22.12
CA ALA A 26 -4.28 13.91 21.25
C ALA A 26 -2.98 14.61 20.84
N ILE A 27 -1.90 14.29 21.56
CA ILE A 27 -0.56 14.76 21.22
C ILE A 27 -0.32 14.14 19.85
N THR A 28 -0.52 14.94 18.83
CA THR A 28 -0.15 14.62 17.47
C THR A 28 1.37 14.51 17.49
N GLN A 29 1.87 13.31 17.76
CA GLN A 29 3.30 13.06 17.76
C GLN A 29 3.79 13.33 16.34
N THR A 30 4.46 14.47 16.20
CA THR A 30 5.10 14.85 14.94
C THR A 30 6.19 13.83 14.68
N LEU A 31 6.08 13.10 13.57
CA LEU A 31 7.19 12.27 13.12
C LEU A 31 8.40 13.16 12.93
N LYS A 32 9.42 12.93 13.74
CA LYS A 32 10.67 13.69 13.65
C LYS A 32 11.28 13.44 12.27
N VAL A 33 11.89 14.46 11.68
CA VAL A 33 12.63 14.35 10.40
C VAL A 33 13.66 13.21 10.49
N ASP A 34 14.28 13.04 11.65
CA ASP A 34 15.22 11.96 11.93
C ASP A 34 14.61 10.56 11.78
N PHE A 35 13.31 10.38 12.08
CA PHE A 35 12.67 9.09 11.91
C PHE A 35 12.64 8.66 10.44
N ILE A 36 12.30 9.58 9.51
CA ILE A 36 12.22 9.28 8.06
C ILE A 36 13.61 8.92 7.54
N ARG A 37 14.62 9.69 7.92
CA ARG A 37 16.03 9.43 7.55
C ARG A 37 16.49 8.07 8.11
N ASN A 38 16.15 7.77 9.35
CA ASN A 38 16.51 6.50 9.98
C ASN A 38 15.79 5.32 9.32
N LEU A 39 14.51 5.46 8.97
CA LEU A 39 13.74 4.44 8.25
C LEU A 39 14.37 4.18 6.87
N GLU A 40 14.67 5.22 6.09
CA GLU A 40 15.34 5.09 4.80
C GLU A 40 16.70 4.42 4.94
N THR A 41 17.50 4.86 5.91
CA THR A 41 18.81 4.29 6.19
C THR A 41 18.72 2.81 6.59
N SER A 42 17.76 2.46 7.44
CA SER A 42 17.57 1.08 7.91
C SER A 42 17.13 0.16 6.78
N LEU A 43 16.21 0.59 5.91
CA LEU A 43 15.81 -0.17 4.73
C LEU A 43 17.00 -0.39 3.77
N ASN A 44 17.78 0.66 3.51
CA ASN A 44 18.97 0.57 2.65
C ASN A 44 20.09 -0.29 3.26
N LYS A 45 20.19 -0.34 4.59
CA LYS A 45 21.14 -1.21 5.33
C LYS A 45 20.58 -2.59 5.63
N ARG A 46 19.32 -2.87 5.27
CA ARG A 46 18.60 -4.12 5.58
C ARG A 46 18.46 -4.36 7.09
N ASP A 47 18.39 -3.29 7.86
CA ASP A 47 18.17 -3.34 9.31
C ASP A 47 16.67 -3.55 9.59
N LEU A 48 16.25 -4.81 9.56
CA LEU A 48 14.88 -5.19 9.84
C LEU A 48 14.50 -5.05 11.32
N GLU A 49 15.48 -4.94 12.21
CA GLU A 49 15.23 -4.75 13.65
C GLU A 49 14.64 -3.36 13.90
N PHE A 50 15.20 -2.32 13.27
CA PHE A 50 14.63 -0.97 13.32
C PHE A 50 13.15 -0.98 12.88
N ILE A 51 12.83 -1.70 11.80
CA ILE A 51 11.47 -1.81 11.29
C ILE A 51 10.56 -2.47 12.33
N ARG A 52 10.94 -3.64 12.85
CA ARG A 52 10.15 -4.37 13.87
C ARG A 52 9.92 -3.55 15.14
N LYS A 53 10.91 -2.76 15.56
CA LYS A 53 10.82 -1.91 16.74
C LYS A 53 9.82 -0.75 16.58
N ASN A 54 9.78 -0.15 15.40
CA ASN A 54 9.04 1.09 15.15
C ASN A 54 7.67 0.89 14.50
N PHE A 55 7.38 -0.31 14.01
CA PHE A 55 6.07 -0.68 13.47
C PHE A 55 5.33 -1.55 14.48
N ARG A 56 4.02 -1.32 14.59
CA ARG A 56 3.17 -2.25 15.33
C ARG A 56 3.03 -3.53 14.54
N ASN A 57 3.13 -4.66 15.22
CA ASN A 57 2.90 -5.95 14.60
C ASN A 57 1.37 -6.14 14.47
N ASP A 58 0.84 -5.89 13.29
CA ASP A 58 -0.55 -6.16 12.93
C ASP A 58 -0.57 -7.27 11.88
N GLU A 59 -1.24 -8.38 12.20
CA GLU A 59 -1.36 -9.51 11.27
C GLU A 59 -2.10 -9.14 9.98
N ARG A 60 -3.00 -8.14 10.04
CA ARG A 60 -3.78 -7.68 8.90
C ARG A 60 -3.01 -6.82 7.91
N HIS A 61 -1.98 -6.12 8.38
CA HIS A 61 -1.20 -5.16 7.57
C HIS A 61 0.30 -5.32 7.82
N ASN A 62 0.82 -6.52 7.60
CA ASN A 62 2.21 -6.86 7.94
C ASN A 62 3.22 -6.16 6.99
N ILE A 63 3.30 -4.83 7.10
CA ILE A 63 4.23 -4.00 6.33
C ILE A 63 5.71 -4.43 6.56
N PRO A 64 6.15 -4.74 7.80
CA PRO A 64 7.49 -5.29 8.00
C PRO A 64 7.76 -6.54 7.16
N LYS A 65 6.79 -7.44 7.03
CA LYS A 65 6.93 -8.64 6.21
C LYS A 65 7.03 -8.31 4.72
N GLN A 66 6.25 -7.33 4.24
CA GLN A 66 6.31 -6.90 2.84
C GLN A 66 7.67 -6.25 2.52
N PHE A 67 8.17 -5.38 3.39
CA PHE A 67 9.51 -4.80 3.22
C PHE A 67 10.60 -5.87 3.25
N SER A 68 10.52 -6.83 4.19
CA SER A 68 11.44 -7.95 4.26
C SER A 68 11.41 -8.79 2.98
N LYS A 69 10.23 -9.02 2.40
CA LYS A 69 10.11 -9.76 1.14
C LYS A 69 10.81 -9.04 0.00
N ILE A 70 10.59 -7.73 -0.17
CA ILE A 70 11.28 -6.95 -1.20
C ILE A 70 12.80 -6.99 -1.02
N ILE A 71 13.29 -6.83 0.22
CA ILE A 71 14.73 -6.86 0.54
C ILE A 71 15.34 -8.25 0.24
N ASN A 72 14.61 -9.32 0.53
CA ASN A 72 15.08 -10.68 0.26
C ASN A 72 15.05 -11.01 -1.23
N ASP A 73 13.99 -10.61 -1.94
CA ASP A 73 13.85 -10.86 -3.37
C ASP A 73 14.82 -10.00 -4.20
N PHE A 74 15.11 -8.77 -3.75
CA PHE A 74 16.02 -7.82 -4.37
C PHE A 74 17.05 -7.30 -3.36
N PRO A 75 18.10 -8.08 -3.05
CA PRO A 75 19.07 -7.74 -2.02
C PRO A 75 19.80 -6.40 -2.23
N ASN A 76 19.90 -5.93 -3.46
CA ASN A 76 20.53 -4.65 -3.81
C ASN A 76 19.49 -3.51 -3.97
N SER A 77 18.30 -3.67 -3.39
CA SER A 77 17.26 -2.64 -3.47
C SER A 77 17.71 -1.34 -2.80
N LYS A 78 17.37 -0.22 -3.45
CA LYS A 78 17.57 1.14 -2.96
C LYS A 78 16.22 1.76 -2.67
N TRP A 79 16.11 2.34 -1.48
CA TRP A 79 14.89 2.94 -0.97
C TRP A 79 15.07 4.44 -0.84
N LYS A 80 14.09 5.21 -1.30
CA LYS A 80 13.99 6.65 -1.10
C LYS A 80 12.66 6.97 -0.48
N ILE A 81 12.66 7.75 0.60
CA ILE A 81 11.46 8.07 1.38
C ILE A 81 11.30 9.59 1.46
N LYS A 82 10.11 10.06 1.09
CA LYS A 82 9.74 11.46 1.20
C LYS A 82 8.43 11.59 1.99
N ARG A 83 8.38 12.53 2.92
CA ARG A 83 7.13 12.90 3.58
C ARG A 83 6.27 13.71 2.62
N LEU A 84 4.98 13.36 2.57
CA LEU A 84 3.96 14.16 1.90
C LEU A 84 3.06 14.82 2.96
N GLU A 85 2.42 15.92 2.58
CA GLU A 85 1.36 16.53 3.37
C GLU A 85 0.11 15.63 3.35
N SER A 86 -0.58 15.58 4.47
CA SER A 86 -1.79 14.79 4.62
C SER A 86 -2.96 15.69 4.99
N ASN A 87 -4.01 15.65 4.18
CA ASN A 87 -5.29 16.30 4.46
C ASN A 87 -6.21 15.40 5.31
N ILE A 88 -5.78 14.18 5.64
CA ILE A 88 -6.55 13.23 6.44
C ILE A 88 -6.16 13.44 7.91
N PRO A 89 -7.11 13.79 8.81
CA PRO A 89 -6.82 13.96 10.22
C PRO A 89 -6.09 12.76 10.81
N HIS A 90 -5.07 13.03 11.63
CA HIS A 90 -4.25 12.01 12.33
C HIS A 90 -3.50 11.02 11.45
N LYS A 91 -3.60 11.09 10.12
CA LYS A 91 -2.82 10.26 9.20
C LYS A 91 -1.59 11.00 8.68
N LYS A 92 -0.54 10.26 8.44
CA LYS A 92 0.72 10.70 7.84
C LYS A 92 0.95 9.93 6.57
N ILE A 93 1.63 10.55 5.61
CA ILE A 93 1.89 9.95 4.30
C ILE A 93 3.39 9.98 4.02
N LEU A 94 3.93 8.83 3.68
CA LEU A 94 5.27 8.70 3.14
C LEU A 94 5.17 8.19 1.71
N ARG A 95 5.75 8.91 0.77
CA ARG A 95 6.02 8.38 -0.57
C ARG A 95 7.30 7.60 -0.53
N ILE A 96 7.23 6.35 -0.96
CA ILE A 96 8.33 5.40 -0.94
C ILE A 96 8.60 4.97 -2.38
N LYS A 97 9.85 5.16 -2.82
CA LYS A 97 10.33 4.65 -4.09
C LYS A 97 11.37 3.57 -3.84
N VAL A 98 11.24 2.48 -4.54
CA VAL A 98 12.16 1.35 -4.45
C VAL A 98 12.66 1.02 -5.85
N SER A 99 13.96 0.87 -5.99
CA SER A 99 14.57 0.31 -7.19
C SER A 99 15.50 -0.82 -6.79
N GLY A 100 15.56 -1.87 -7.59
CA GLY A 100 16.39 -3.03 -7.29
C GLY A 100 16.76 -3.81 -8.54
N ARG A 101 17.81 -4.64 -8.44
CA ARG A 101 18.24 -5.55 -9.50
C ARG A 101 18.45 -6.92 -8.93
N LYS A 102 18.13 -7.95 -9.73
CA LYS A 102 18.27 -9.36 -9.37
C LYS A 102 18.62 -10.16 -10.61
N ILE A 103 19.55 -11.10 -10.47
CA ILE A 103 19.87 -12.07 -11.53
C ILE A 103 19.13 -13.37 -11.21
N VAL A 104 18.39 -13.88 -12.19
CA VAL A 104 17.72 -15.18 -12.12
C VAL A 104 18.03 -15.94 -13.41
N ASN A 105 18.62 -17.13 -13.30
CA ASN A 105 19.01 -17.97 -14.44
C ASN A 105 19.87 -17.24 -15.49
N GLY A 106 20.74 -16.32 -15.05
CA GLY A 106 21.63 -15.54 -15.92
C GLY A 106 20.99 -14.27 -16.50
N GLU A 107 19.69 -14.06 -16.35
CA GLU A 107 19.00 -12.86 -16.78
C GLU A 107 18.86 -11.85 -15.67
N MET A 108 19.08 -10.56 -15.98
CA MET A 108 18.92 -9.47 -15.02
C MET A 108 17.51 -8.93 -15.04
N TYR A 109 16.91 -8.82 -13.86
CA TYR A 109 15.62 -8.21 -13.65
C TYR A 109 15.74 -6.91 -12.84
N ILE A 110 15.02 -5.88 -13.29
CA ILE A 110 14.92 -4.60 -12.62
C ILE A 110 13.56 -4.49 -11.94
N LEU A 111 13.58 -4.16 -10.65
CA LEU A 111 12.42 -3.73 -9.87
C LEU A 111 12.36 -2.20 -9.85
N GLU A 112 11.20 -1.65 -10.16
CA GLU A 112 10.84 -0.27 -9.88
C GLU A 112 9.48 -0.24 -9.19
N SER A 113 9.39 0.45 -8.05
CA SER A 113 8.15 0.58 -7.29
C SER A 113 8.01 1.98 -6.73
N ASP A 114 6.81 2.54 -6.82
CA ASP A 114 6.42 3.82 -6.22
C ASP A 114 5.08 3.62 -5.51
N PHE A 115 4.98 4.04 -4.25
CA PHE A 115 3.74 3.95 -3.49
C PHE A 115 3.70 4.95 -2.35
N ASP A 116 2.48 5.26 -1.91
CA ASP A 116 2.22 6.05 -0.73
C ASP A 116 1.85 5.14 0.44
N TYR A 117 2.56 5.28 1.54
CA TYR A 117 2.24 4.62 2.79
C TYR A 117 1.52 5.60 3.71
N VAL A 118 0.22 5.38 3.91
CA VAL A 118 -0.67 6.19 4.75
C VAL A 118 -0.85 5.49 6.09
N PHE A 119 -0.52 6.14 7.20
CA PHE A 119 -0.52 5.51 8.52
C PHE A 119 -0.82 6.50 9.65
N SER A 120 -1.15 5.97 10.81
CA SER A 120 -1.21 6.71 12.08
C SER A 120 0.01 6.36 12.96
N VAL A 121 0.19 7.13 14.01
CA VAL A 121 1.20 6.85 15.03
C VAL A 121 0.50 6.70 16.38
N LEU A 122 0.71 5.57 17.03
CA LEU A 122 0.17 5.26 18.34
C LEU A 122 1.32 4.84 19.27
N ASN A 123 1.44 5.50 20.43
CA ASN A 123 2.50 5.24 21.41
C ASN A 123 3.91 5.24 20.80
N GLY A 124 4.16 6.16 19.86
CA GLY A 124 5.46 6.31 19.21
C GLY A 124 5.76 5.27 18.11
N LYS A 125 4.85 4.36 17.84
CA LYS A 125 4.97 3.35 16.77
C LYS A 125 4.03 3.64 15.61
N ILE A 126 4.45 3.25 14.43
CA ILE A 126 3.59 3.25 13.24
C ILE A 126 2.49 2.21 13.44
N ASP A 127 1.26 2.64 13.27
CA ASP A 127 0.04 1.86 13.44
C ASP A 127 -0.90 2.06 12.24
N GLU A 128 -1.77 1.09 11.98
CA GLU A 128 -2.79 1.14 10.93
C GLU A 128 -2.31 1.70 9.58
N GLY A 129 -1.27 1.10 9.02
CA GLY A 129 -0.74 1.53 7.74
C GLY A 129 -1.47 0.89 6.54
N THR A 130 -1.65 1.68 5.49
CA THR A 130 -2.24 1.24 4.21
C THR A 130 -1.38 1.75 3.06
N ILE A 131 -1.12 0.88 2.07
CA ILE A 131 -0.43 1.25 0.84
C ILE A 131 -1.46 1.76 -0.16
N LYS A 132 -1.17 2.93 -0.74
CA LYS A 132 -1.95 3.59 -1.79
C LYS A 132 -1.07 3.97 -2.95
N ASN A 133 -1.68 4.31 -4.09
CA ASN A 133 -0.98 4.77 -5.30
C ASN A 133 0.17 3.84 -5.70
N LEU A 134 0.01 2.53 -5.43
CA LEU A 134 1.03 1.54 -5.73
C LEU A 134 1.16 1.36 -7.25
N PHE A 135 2.37 1.50 -7.75
CA PHE A 135 2.76 1.04 -9.06
C PHE A 135 4.13 0.37 -8.97
N THR A 136 4.18 -0.89 -9.31
CA THR A 136 5.39 -1.71 -9.29
C THR A 136 5.56 -2.38 -10.64
N THR A 137 6.77 -2.39 -11.17
CA THR A 137 7.15 -3.17 -12.34
C THR A 137 8.39 -3.99 -12.03
N ILE A 138 8.46 -5.20 -12.60
CA ILE A 138 9.66 -6.02 -12.66
C ILE A 138 9.82 -6.44 -14.11
N ARG A 139 10.98 -6.12 -14.70
CA ARG A 139 11.26 -6.41 -16.13
C ARG A 139 12.70 -6.85 -16.34
N ASN A 140 12.96 -7.53 -17.44
CA ASN A 140 14.32 -7.79 -17.88
C ASN A 140 15.06 -6.48 -18.19
N ASP A 141 16.33 -6.36 -17.81
CA ASP A 141 17.15 -5.15 -17.98
C ASP A 141 17.57 -4.93 -19.44
N ASP A 142 17.94 -6.02 -20.13
CA ASP A 142 18.61 -5.99 -21.43
C ASP A 142 17.68 -5.62 -22.59
N LYS A 143 16.36 -5.57 -22.34
CA LYS A 143 15.38 -5.45 -23.41
C LYS A 143 14.32 -4.42 -23.03
N LYS A 144 14.20 -3.43 -23.87
CA LYS A 144 13.18 -2.38 -23.72
C LYS A 144 11.91 -2.79 -24.45
N ILE A 145 11.11 -3.61 -23.81
CA ILE A 145 9.73 -3.77 -24.26
C ILE A 145 9.01 -2.46 -23.95
N ASP A 146 8.61 -1.72 -24.99
CA ASP A 146 7.91 -0.46 -24.83
C ASP A 146 6.42 -0.71 -24.54
N ILE A 147 6.02 -0.47 -23.30
CA ILE A 147 4.66 -0.73 -22.81
C ILE A 147 4.09 0.53 -22.16
N SER A 148 2.87 0.86 -22.57
CA SER A 148 2.04 1.89 -21.92
C SER A 148 1.02 1.25 -21.00
N PHE A 149 0.90 1.79 -19.77
CA PHE A 149 -0.08 1.39 -18.77
C PHE A 149 -1.15 2.46 -18.63
N LYS A 150 -2.36 2.21 -19.14
CA LYS A 150 -3.52 3.07 -18.97
C LYS A 150 -4.45 2.41 -17.95
N ILE A 151 -4.12 2.56 -16.68
CA ILE A 151 -4.85 2.04 -15.53
C ILE A 151 -5.21 3.23 -14.65
N PRO A 152 -6.49 3.48 -14.35
CA PRO A 152 -6.90 4.64 -13.56
C PRO A 152 -6.35 4.57 -12.13
N ASP A 153 -6.04 5.72 -11.54
CA ASP A 153 -5.64 5.80 -10.13
C ASP A 153 -6.85 5.73 -9.19
N LYS A 154 -8.01 6.23 -9.66
CA LYS A 154 -9.27 6.26 -8.90
C LYS A 154 -10.46 5.96 -9.80
N VAL A 155 -11.43 5.26 -9.23
CA VAL A 155 -12.73 5.00 -9.89
C VAL A 155 -13.86 5.09 -8.88
N LEU A 156 -15.06 5.41 -9.35
CA LEU A 156 -16.26 5.41 -8.51
C LEU A 156 -16.72 3.99 -8.17
N THR A 157 -17.26 3.80 -6.98
CA THR A 157 -17.92 2.54 -6.59
C THR A 157 -18.94 2.12 -7.64
N GLY A 158 -18.89 0.83 -8.02
CA GLY A 158 -19.83 0.25 -8.98
C GLY A 158 -19.72 0.76 -10.43
N SER A 159 -18.84 1.72 -10.75
CA SER A 159 -18.66 2.20 -12.12
C SER A 159 -17.92 1.19 -12.99
N LYS A 160 -18.13 1.25 -14.31
CA LYS A 160 -17.27 0.55 -15.28
C LYS A 160 -16.01 1.37 -15.51
N TYR A 161 -14.90 0.68 -15.73
CA TYR A 161 -13.62 1.30 -16.10
C TYR A 161 -12.79 0.33 -16.93
N ASP A 162 -11.85 0.88 -17.68
CA ASP A 162 -10.97 0.13 -18.56
C ASP A 162 -9.56 0.04 -17.97
N ILE A 163 -8.90 -1.05 -18.27
CA ILE A 163 -7.49 -1.32 -18.00
C ILE A 163 -6.87 -1.69 -19.34
N ASP A 164 -6.01 -0.81 -19.85
CA ASP A 164 -5.30 -1.03 -21.09
C ASP A 164 -3.79 -1.09 -20.83
N ILE A 165 -3.18 -2.18 -21.23
CA ILE A 165 -1.73 -2.36 -21.21
C ILE A 165 -1.33 -2.63 -22.66
N ILE A 166 -0.67 -1.64 -23.25
CA ILE A 166 -0.46 -1.54 -24.70
C ILE A 166 1.02 -1.71 -24.98
N LEU A 167 1.35 -2.68 -25.86
CA LEU A 167 2.65 -2.75 -26.50
C LEU A 167 2.71 -1.66 -27.57
N ASN A 168 3.65 -0.75 -27.46
CA ASN A 168 3.78 0.38 -28.39
C ASN A 168 4.53 0.01 -29.67
N GLU A 169 5.16 -1.17 -29.69
CA GLU A 169 5.86 -1.69 -30.88
C GLU A 169 4.93 -2.51 -31.76
N PRO A 170 5.13 -2.49 -33.09
CA PRO A 170 4.36 -3.32 -34.00
C PRO A 170 4.55 -4.79 -33.69
N LEU A 171 3.47 -5.56 -33.72
CA LEU A 171 3.52 -7.03 -33.63
C LEU A 171 4.04 -7.59 -34.95
N GLU A 172 5.34 -7.66 -35.12
CA GLU A 172 5.93 -8.41 -36.20
C GLU A 172 5.88 -9.91 -35.85
N GLU A 173 5.07 -10.69 -36.49
CA GLU A 173 5.00 -12.20 -36.46
C GLU A 173 5.38 -12.87 -35.11
N VAL A 174 5.24 -12.13 -33.98
CA VAL A 174 5.71 -12.51 -32.67
C VAL A 174 4.52 -12.96 -31.81
N ILE A 175 4.63 -14.13 -31.19
CA ILE A 175 3.63 -14.58 -30.23
C ILE A 175 3.92 -13.92 -28.86
N ILE A 176 2.98 -13.11 -28.42
CA ILE A 176 3.00 -12.49 -27.10
C ILE A 176 1.91 -13.14 -26.25
N ALA A 177 2.22 -13.41 -25.00
CA ALA A 177 1.26 -13.94 -24.07
C ALA A 177 1.20 -13.06 -22.79
N GLY A 178 0.05 -13.01 -22.17
CA GLY A 178 -0.11 -12.23 -20.95
C GLY A 178 -1.33 -12.62 -20.14
N ALA A 179 -1.39 -12.09 -18.96
CA ALA A 179 -2.53 -12.24 -18.08
C ALA A 179 -2.63 -11.05 -17.10
N ILE A 180 -3.84 -10.78 -16.62
CA ILE A 180 -4.11 -9.82 -15.59
C ILE A 180 -5.17 -10.35 -14.62
N LYS A 181 -4.94 -10.18 -13.32
CA LYS A 181 -5.88 -10.57 -12.26
C LYS A 181 -6.03 -9.50 -11.20
N PRO A 182 -7.25 -9.33 -10.64
CA PRO A 182 -7.44 -8.54 -9.44
C PRO A 182 -6.97 -9.33 -8.21
N HIS A 183 -6.41 -8.63 -7.22
CA HIS A 183 -6.05 -9.21 -5.93
C HIS A 183 -6.71 -8.43 -4.80
N GLN A 184 -6.96 -9.10 -3.68
CA GLN A 184 -7.23 -8.42 -2.42
C GLN A 184 -5.91 -8.07 -1.73
N VAL A 185 -5.89 -7.00 -0.95
CA VAL A 185 -4.69 -6.46 -0.29
C VAL A 185 -3.89 -7.51 0.50
N ASN A 186 -4.52 -8.60 0.93
CA ASN A 186 -3.92 -9.65 1.76
C ASN A 186 -3.55 -10.93 1.01
N SER A 187 -3.82 -11.04 -0.30
CA SER A 187 -3.56 -12.26 -1.09
C SER A 187 -2.37 -12.08 -2.03
N PHE A 188 -1.19 -11.92 -1.46
CA PHE A 188 0.02 -11.81 -2.27
C PHE A 188 0.54 -13.21 -2.70
N PHE A 189 0.56 -13.48 -4.02
CA PHE A 189 1.57 -14.27 -4.76
C PHE A 189 1.57 -15.82 -4.71
N GLU A 190 0.51 -16.52 -4.44
CA GLU A 190 0.53 -17.99 -4.54
C GLU A 190 -0.40 -18.60 -5.62
N GLN A 191 -0.97 -17.80 -6.51
CA GLN A 191 -1.81 -18.34 -7.57
C GLN A 191 -1.04 -18.41 -8.89
N GLU A 192 -1.00 -19.60 -9.46
CA GLU A 192 -0.60 -19.79 -10.86
C GLU A 192 -1.43 -18.88 -11.76
N ILE A 193 -0.74 -18.15 -12.65
CA ILE A 193 -1.37 -17.30 -13.64
C ILE A 193 -1.21 -18.00 -15.00
N LEU A 194 -2.32 -18.43 -15.58
CA LEU A 194 -2.33 -18.93 -16.93
C LEU A 194 -2.17 -17.76 -17.91
N LEU A 195 -1.17 -17.83 -18.78
CA LEU A 195 -0.96 -16.84 -19.82
C LEU A 195 -1.81 -17.17 -21.04
N GLU A 196 -2.45 -16.16 -21.61
CA GLU A 196 -3.23 -16.25 -22.83
C GLU A 196 -2.52 -15.51 -23.98
N PRO A 197 -2.59 -15.98 -25.23
CA PRO A 197 -2.06 -15.25 -26.38
C PRO A 197 -2.70 -13.87 -26.50
N LEU A 198 -1.89 -12.83 -26.76
CA LEU A 198 -2.32 -11.45 -26.92
C LEU A 198 -2.34 -11.08 -28.41
N ALA A 199 -3.44 -11.37 -29.10
CA ALA A 199 -3.58 -11.11 -30.54
C ALA A 199 -3.66 -9.62 -30.90
N SER A 200 -3.98 -8.75 -29.95
CA SER A 200 -4.27 -7.33 -30.20
C SER A 200 -3.19 -6.36 -29.72
N GLY A 201 -1.97 -6.86 -29.47
CA GLY A 201 -0.85 -6.00 -29.05
C GLY A 201 -0.95 -5.50 -27.61
N GLY A 202 -1.71 -6.19 -26.75
CA GLY A 202 -1.83 -5.79 -25.36
C GLY A 202 -2.93 -6.50 -24.60
N ILE A 203 -3.14 -6.06 -23.38
CA ILE A 203 -4.24 -6.50 -22.53
C ILE A 203 -5.28 -5.36 -22.46
N PHE A 204 -6.48 -5.63 -22.93
CA PHE A 204 -7.61 -4.70 -22.90
C PHE A 204 -8.74 -5.32 -22.07
N LYS A 205 -9.04 -4.71 -20.92
CA LYS A 205 -10.00 -5.28 -20.00
C LYS A 205 -10.97 -4.22 -19.49
N MET A 206 -12.23 -4.36 -19.87
CA MET A 206 -13.32 -3.62 -19.22
C MET A 206 -13.77 -4.38 -17.97
N THR A 207 -13.92 -3.68 -16.85
CA THR A 207 -14.36 -4.26 -15.58
C THR A 207 -15.26 -3.31 -14.80
N ARG A 208 -15.79 -3.79 -13.70
CA ARG A 208 -16.61 -2.98 -12.78
C ARG A 208 -15.94 -2.87 -11.43
N ALA A 209 -15.91 -1.64 -10.90
CA ALA A 209 -15.41 -1.38 -9.55
C ALA A 209 -16.32 -2.06 -8.50
N PRO A 210 -15.74 -2.48 -7.37
CA PRO A 210 -16.51 -2.91 -6.21
C PRO A 210 -17.58 -1.89 -5.80
N SER A 211 -18.67 -2.37 -5.19
CA SER A 211 -19.75 -1.52 -4.69
C SER A 211 -19.41 -0.78 -3.39
N LYS A 212 -18.30 -1.13 -2.75
CA LYS A 212 -17.81 -0.51 -1.51
C LYS A 212 -16.50 0.20 -1.76
N PRO A 213 -16.27 1.36 -1.12
CA PRO A 213 -14.98 2.05 -1.15
C PRO A 213 -13.85 1.15 -0.64
N GLY A 214 -12.65 1.35 -1.16
CA GLY A 214 -11.48 0.59 -0.75
C GLY A 214 -10.35 0.69 -1.75
N ILE A 215 -9.45 -0.28 -1.70
CA ILE A 215 -8.34 -0.39 -2.64
C ILE A 215 -8.47 -1.71 -3.38
N GLN A 216 -8.46 -1.64 -4.70
CA GLN A 216 -8.35 -2.80 -5.58
C GLN A 216 -6.94 -2.85 -6.17
N ILE A 217 -6.32 -4.03 -6.13
CA ILE A 217 -4.98 -4.23 -6.67
C ILE A 217 -5.11 -5.10 -7.92
N TRP A 218 -4.45 -4.70 -8.99
CA TRP A 218 -4.31 -5.47 -10.21
C TRP A 218 -2.85 -5.87 -10.39
N SER A 219 -2.62 -7.13 -10.70
CA SER A 219 -1.30 -7.61 -11.11
C SER A 219 -1.40 -8.30 -12.45
N GLY A 220 -0.41 -8.11 -13.28
CA GLY A 220 -0.34 -8.74 -14.59
C GLY A 220 1.08 -9.05 -15.01
N ILE A 221 1.16 -9.82 -16.07
CA ILE A 221 2.39 -10.26 -16.70
C ILE A 221 2.21 -10.21 -18.21
N ILE A 222 3.25 -9.78 -18.91
CA ILE A 222 3.39 -9.91 -20.35
C ILE A 222 4.70 -10.65 -20.61
N ALA A 223 4.59 -11.75 -21.35
CA ALA A 223 5.71 -12.50 -21.87
C ALA A 223 5.88 -12.21 -23.36
N HIS A 224 7.03 -11.65 -23.69
CA HIS A 224 7.47 -11.32 -25.03
C HIS A 224 8.75 -12.11 -25.34
N PRO A 225 9.09 -12.47 -26.59
CA PRO A 225 10.36 -13.13 -26.91
C PRO A 225 11.57 -12.36 -26.43
N GLU A 226 11.44 -11.04 -26.33
CA GLU A 226 12.50 -10.17 -25.81
C GLU A 226 12.54 -10.08 -24.28
N GLY A 227 11.63 -10.65 -23.54
CA GLY A 227 11.65 -10.64 -22.09
C GLY A 227 10.29 -10.67 -21.44
N ILE A 228 10.29 -10.54 -20.13
CA ILE A 228 9.07 -10.58 -19.31
C ILE A 228 8.94 -9.25 -18.58
N ILE A 229 7.74 -8.72 -18.54
CA ILE A 229 7.39 -7.63 -17.65
C ILE A 229 6.22 -8.05 -16.78
N THR A 230 6.35 -7.86 -15.47
CA THR A 230 5.25 -7.95 -14.51
C THR A 230 4.95 -6.57 -13.95
N PHE A 231 3.70 -6.35 -13.60
CA PHE A 231 3.29 -5.11 -12.97
C PHE A 231 2.26 -5.35 -11.87
N THR A 232 2.20 -4.44 -10.93
CA THR A 232 1.17 -4.38 -9.90
C THR A 232 0.74 -2.92 -9.72
N LYS A 233 -0.55 -2.65 -9.80
CA LYS A 233 -1.13 -1.31 -9.67
C LYS A 233 -2.30 -1.34 -8.72
N SER A 234 -2.36 -0.38 -7.78
CA SER A 234 -3.54 -0.15 -6.96
C SER A 234 -4.45 0.90 -7.58
N ILE A 235 -5.75 0.73 -7.39
CA ILE A 235 -6.81 1.66 -7.78
C ILE A 235 -7.60 2.00 -6.52
N ASP A 236 -7.77 3.30 -6.23
CA ASP A 236 -8.64 3.76 -5.15
C ASP A 236 -10.11 3.72 -5.61
N ILE A 237 -10.93 2.94 -4.92
CA ILE A 237 -12.37 2.89 -5.13
C ILE A 237 -13.01 3.92 -4.20
N VAL A 238 -13.65 4.94 -4.75
CA VAL A 238 -14.17 6.08 -3.99
C VAL A 238 -15.66 6.31 -4.26
N GLU A 239 -16.38 6.90 -3.32
CA GLU A 239 -17.78 7.26 -3.50
C GLU A 239 -17.96 8.56 -4.28
N LYS A 240 -16.95 9.43 -4.27
CA LYS A 240 -16.91 10.71 -5.00
C LYS A 240 -15.51 10.93 -5.56
N LEU A 241 -15.43 11.48 -6.76
CA LEU A 241 -14.19 11.90 -7.41
C LEU A 241 -13.80 13.31 -6.98
#